data_8575ea8ec1b3e40304f6b246af1af032
#
_entry.id   8575ea8ec1b3e40304f6b246af1af032
#
_cell.length_a   1.000
_cell.length_b   1.000
_cell.length_c   1.000
_cell.angle_alpha   90.00
_cell.angle_beta   90.00
_cell.angle_gamma   90.00
#
_symmetry.space_group_name_H-M   'P 1'
#
loop_
_entity.id
_entity.type
_entity.pdbx_description
1 polymer ?
#
loop_
_entity_poly.entity_id
_entity_poly.type
_entity_poly.pdbx_seq_one_letter_code
_entity_poly.pdbx_strand_id
1 'polypeptide(L)'
;QAFLSYGEKAKNQNELLIEERGRKKYRLNELKEELSKTEKRIKELESNIISFPEDAEDSKRIIKTEFEKRGIQSQVRFFAELVESFTDEKWRPAIETFLGRKRYFIIVDDEYCSIALNVLREKKLFSTNIVLSDKLPESETAENSAASVLNIKNKAARKYANYLLNGIHLCETEEELHEHPKGAIMVDGTLAKSYSASLMEIRKTRFCMGSDVIKIQLKQAQKDKEELISNINVVKESITKTEQLKQLIENINWDAADYDFDSLENLKVQTKRK
;
A
#
# COMPACT_ATOMS: atom_id res chain seq x y z
N GLN A 1 6.25 -23.41 -52.06
CA GLN A 1 6.96 -22.35 -51.28
C GLN A 1 6.00 -21.55 -50.38
N ALA A 2 4.80 -21.17 -50.81
CA ALA A 2 3.86 -20.40 -49.95
C ALA A 2 3.37 -21.19 -48.69
N PHE A 3 3.10 -22.49 -48.81
CA PHE A 3 2.62 -23.34 -47.70
C PHE A 3 3.69 -23.57 -46.64
N LEU A 4 4.96 -23.83 -47.02
CA LEU A 4 6.08 -23.95 -46.07
C LEU A 4 6.23 -22.68 -45.24
N SER A 5 6.00 -21.49 -45.83
CA SER A 5 6.03 -20.21 -45.10
C SER A 5 4.88 -20.06 -44.11
N TYR A 6 3.73 -20.70 -44.34
CA TYR A 6 2.59 -20.68 -43.37
C TYR A 6 2.84 -21.61 -42.19
N GLY A 7 3.42 -22.79 -42.40
CA GLY A 7 3.79 -23.71 -41.32
C GLY A 7 4.82 -23.10 -40.33
N GLU A 8 5.86 -22.44 -40.87
CA GLU A 8 6.85 -21.71 -40.05
C GLU A 8 6.23 -20.55 -39.30
N LYS A 9 5.34 -19.76 -39.94
CA LYS A 9 4.62 -18.68 -39.28
C LYS A 9 3.73 -19.21 -38.18
N ALA A 10 3.05 -20.35 -38.37
CA ALA A 10 2.21 -20.97 -37.35
C ALA A 10 3.03 -21.47 -36.15
N LYS A 11 4.21 -22.08 -36.39
CA LYS A 11 5.13 -22.46 -35.29
C LYS A 11 5.59 -21.24 -34.49
N ASN A 12 6.06 -20.19 -35.15
CA ASN A 12 6.46 -18.95 -34.48
C ASN A 12 5.31 -18.32 -33.70
N GLN A 13 4.10 -18.33 -34.26
CA GLN A 13 2.91 -17.82 -33.54
C GLN A 13 2.56 -18.67 -32.30
N ASN A 14 2.71 -20.00 -32.41
CA ASN A 14 2.49 -20.89 -31.26
C ASN A 14 3.50 -20.65 -30.14
N GLU A 15 4.77 -20.43 -30.46
CA GLU A 15 5.80 -20.06 -29.47
C GLU A 15 5.47 -18.74 -28.77
N LEU A 16 5.07 -17.72 -29.52
CA LEU A 16 4.63 -16.44 -28.94
C LEU A 16 3.43 -16.60 -28.01
N LEU A 17 2.44 -17.44 -28.36
CA LEU A 17 1.27 -17.72 -27.51
C LEU A 17 1.67 -18.49 -26.24
N ILE A 18 2.67 -19.38 -26.29
CA ILE A 18 3.20 -20.07 -25.12
C ILE A 18 3.87 -19.08 -24.15
N GLU A 19 4.69 -18.17 -24.67
CA GLU A 19 5.32 -17.13 -23.85
C GLU A 19 4.28 -16.19 -23.22
N GLU A 20 3.32 -15.73 -24.02
CA GLU A 20 2.25 -14.84 -23.55
C GLU A 20 1.42 -15.51 -22.45
N ARG A 21 1.08 -16.78 -22.63
CA ARG A 21 0.40 -17.59 -21.59
C ARG A 21 1.25 -17.69 -20.33
N GLY A 22 2.55 -17.89 -20.46
CA GLY A 22 3.48 -17.93 -19.34
C GLY A 22 3.46 -16.63 -18.53
N ARG A 23 3.56 -15.49 -19.19
CA ARG A 23 3.49 -14.16 -18.57
C ARG A 23 2.14 -13.92 -17.88
N LYS A 24 1.03 -14.31 -18.52
CA LYS A 24 -0.32 -14.19 -17.93
C LYS A 24 -0.49 -15.08 -16.71
N LYS A 25 0.02 -16.32 -16.72
CA LYS A 25 0.00 -17.21 -15.55
C LYS A 25 0.81 -16.66 -14.38
N TYR A 26 1.98 -16.10 -14.67
CA TYR A 26 2.76 -15.40 -13.64
C TYR A 26 1.96 -14.26 -13.00
N ARG A 27 1.39 -13.38 -13.82
CA ARG A 27 0.55 -12.28 -13.36
C ARG A 27 -0.67 -12.75 -12.55
N LEU A 28 -1.29 -13.85 -12.96
CA LEU A 28 -2.40 -14.46 -12.22
C LEU A 28 -1.97 -14.91 -10.82
N ASN A 29 -0.77 -15.46 -10.68
CA ASN A 29 -0.26 -15.88 -9.37
C ASN A 29 0.04 -14.69 -8.48
N GLU A 30 0.66 -13.63 -9.00
CA GLU A 30 0.85 -12.37 -8.25
C GLU A 30 -0.47 -11.82 -7.72
N LEU A 31 -1.50 -11.70 -8.58
CA LEU A 31 -2.82 -11.21 -8.18
C LEU A 31 -3.49 -12.09 -7.11
N LYS A 32 -3.30 -13.41 -7.16
CA LYS A 32 -3.80 -14.32 -6.14
C LYS A 32 -3.10 -14.16 -4.79
N GLU A 33 -1.78 -13.91 -4.81
CA GLU A 33 -1.03 -13.62 -3.59
C GLU A 33 -1.46 -12.29 -2.96
N GLU A 34 -1.66 -11.25 -3.79
CA GLU A 34 -2.20 -9.97 -3.35
C GLU A 34 -3.59 -10.12 -2.75
N LEU A 35 -4.47 -10.91 -3.38
CA LEU A 35 -5.80 -11.22 -2.88
C LEU A 35 -5.75 -11.92 -1.52
N SER A 36 -4.89 -12.92 -1.36
CA SER A 36 -4.71 -13.64 -0.09
C SER A 36 -4.25 -12.71 1.04
N LYS A 37 -3.32 -11.79 0.75
CA LYS A 37 -2.86 -10.77 1.72
C LYS A 37 -3.99 -9.82 2.10
N THR A 38 -4.79 -9.40 1.11
CA THR A 38 -5.95 -8.50 1.34
C THR A 38 -7.02 -9.20 2.17
N GLU A 39 -7.31 -10.46 1.91
CA GLU A 39 -8.28 -11.24 2.71
C GLU A 39 -7.81 -11.46 4.16
N LYS A 40 -6.53 -11.73 4.37
CA LYS A 40 -5.95 -11.78 5.71
C LYS A 40 -6.12 -10.43 6.42
N ARG A 41 -5.83 -9.34 5.73
CA ARG A 41 -6.00 -8.00 6.25
C ARG A 41 -7.44 -7.69 6.66
N ILE A 42 -8.43 -8.08 5.84
CA ILE A 42 -9.85 -7.94 6.17
C ILE A 42 -10.19 -8.67 7.48
N LYS A 43 -9.76 -9.91 7.64
CA LYS A 43 -9.98 -10.68 8.88
C LYS A 43 -9.37 -10.03 10.11
N GLU A 44 -8.16 -9.48 10.00
CA GLU A 44 -7.50 -8.74 11.08
C GLU A 44 -8.32 -7.51 11.48
N LEU A 45 -8.78 -6.72 10.50
CA LEU A 45 -9.61 -5.53 10.73
C LEU A 45 -10.97 -5.88 11.34
N GLU A 46 -11.62 -6.96 10.89
CA GLU A 46 -12.87 -7.48 11.48
C GLU A 46 -12.68 -7.91 12.93
N SER A 47 -11.47 -8.34 13.30
CA SER A 47 -11.09 -8.63 14.68
C SER A 47 -10.62 -7.39 15.46
N ASN A 48 -10.86 -6.17 14.96
CA ASN A 48 -10.41 -4.90 15.52
C ASN A 48 -8.87 -4.77 15.67
N ILE A 49 -8.11 -5.50 14.86
CA ILE A 49 -6.65 -5.42 14.85
C ILE A 49 -6.22 -4.42 13.78
N ILE A 50 -5.69 -3.27 14.22
CA ILE A 50 -5.04 -2.31 13.32
C ILE A 50 -3.60 -2.79 13.11
N SER A 51 -3.21 -3.04 11.86
CA SER A 51 -1.80 -3.37 11.57
C SER A 51 -0.98 -2.09 11.45
N PHE A 52 0.08 -2.05 12.18
CA PHE A 52 1.16 -1.08 12.02
C PHE A 52 2.33 -1.74 11.26
N PRO A 53 3.33 -0.97 10.80
CA PRO A 53 4.52 -1.56 10.22
C PRO A 53 5.17 -2.59 11.16
N GLU A 54 5.53 -3.76 10.63
CA GLU A 54 6.04 -4.89 11.41
C GLU A 54 7.27 -4.50 12.26
N ASP A 55 8.16 -3.69 11.68
CA ASP A 55 9.35 -3.18 12.36
C ASP A 55 9.02 -2.29 13.58
N ALA A 56 7.94 -1.52 13.49
CA ALA A 56 7.45 -0.70 14.60
C ALA A 56 6.76 -1.56 15.68
N GLU A 57 5.90 -2.51 15.27
CA GLU A 57 5.23 -3.44 16.18
C GLU A 57 6.21 -4.30 16.97
N ASP A 58 7.23 -4.84 16.31
CA ASP A 58 8.28 -5.61 16.98
C ASP A 58 9.00 -4.77 18.01
N SER A 59 9.34 -3.53 17.69
CA SER A 59 9.99 -2.61 18.61
C SER A 59 9.11 -2.30 19.83
N LYS A 60 7.82 -2.02 19.60
CA LYS A 60 6.83 -1.79 20.66
C LYS A 60 6.71 -3.00 21.58
N ARG A 61 6.61 -4.20 21.01
CA ARG A 61 6.53 -5.47 21.75
C ARG A 61 7.76 -5.69 22.64
N ILE A 62 8.96 -5.43 22.11
CA ILE A 62 10.21 -5.57 22.88
C ILE A 62 10.22 -4.59 24.05
N ILE A 63 9.88 -3.33 23.84
CA ILE A 63 9.84 -2.32 24.92
C ILE A 63 8.80 -2.72 25.97
N LYS A 64 7.61 -3.15 25.56
CA LYS A 64 6.57 -3.61 26.49
C LYS A 64 7.04 -4.79 27.33
N THR A 65 7.64 -5.80 26.71
CA THR A 65 8.21 -6.97 27.41
C THR A 65 9.29 -6.59 28.41
N GLU A 66 10.18 -5.65 28.07
CA GLU A 66 11.22 -5.17 29.00
C GLU A 66 10.61 -4.36 30.18
N PHE A 67 9.53 -3.61 29.93
CA PHE A 67 8.80 -2.93 31.00
C PHE A 67 8.14 -3.93 31.94
N GLU A 68 7.47 -4.95 31.41
CA GLU A 68 6.87 -6.04 32.20
C GLU A 68 7.92 -6.75 33.09
N LYS A 69 9.10 -7.08 32.55
CA LYS A 69 10.21 -7.68 33.31
C LYS A 69 10.72 -6.80 34.44
N ARG A 70 10.63 -5.48 34.29
CA ARG A 70 11.06 -4.49 35.30
C ARG A 70 9.93 -4.10 36.27
N GLY A 71 8.75 -4.70 36.13
CA GLY A 71 7.58 -4.38 36.95
C GLY A 71 6.98 -2.99 36.67
N ILE A 72 7.28 -2.41 35.51
CA ILE A 72 6.78 -1.08 35.10
C ILE A 72 5.38 -1.23 34.50
N GLN A 73 4.40 -0.56 35.06
CA GLN A 73 2.99 -0.59 34.60
C GLN A 73 2.65 0.58 33.67
N SER A 74 3.59 1.08 32.89
CA SER A 74 3.34 2.13 31.91
C SER A 74 2.75 1.56 30.63
N GLN A 75 1.85 2.33 30.01
CA GLN A 75 1.29 2.01 28.70
C GLN A 75 2.32 2.34 27.60
N VAL A 76 2.75 1.31 26.86
CA VAL A 76 3.60 1.47 25.68
C VAL A 76 2.67 1.55 24.47
N ARG A 77 2.48 2.74 23.89
CA ARG A 77 1.55 2.97 22.77
C ARG A 77 2.17 3.80 21.68
N PHE A 78 1.76 3.55 20.44
CA PHE A 78 2.05 4.48 19.34
C PHE A 78 1.26 5.78 19.50
N PHE A 79 1.81 6.87 19.01
CA PHE A 79 1.08 8.14 18.96
C PHE A 79 -0.28 7.99 18.24
N ALA A 80 -0.33 7.25 17.14
CA ALA A 80 -1.56 6.98 16.40
C ALA A 80 -2.66 6.33 17.25
N GLU A 81 -2.32 5.45 18.20
CA GLU A 81 -3.28 4.77 19.08
C GLU A 81 -3.86 5.69 20.16
N LEU A 82 -3.25 6.85 20.38
CA LEU A 82 -3.67 7.84 21.38
C LEU A 82 -4.52 8.98 20.79
N VAL A 83 -4.69 9.01 19.49
CA VAL A 83 -5.63 9.90 18.80
C VAL A 83 -6.99 9.21 18.74
N GLU A 84 -7.99 9.78 19.41
CA GLU A 84 -9.33 9.19 19.50
C GLU A 84 -10.15 9.41 18.23
N SER A 85 -10.12 10.63 17.70
CA SER A 85 -10.87 11.01 16.49
C SER A 85 -10.33 12.29 15.86
N PHE A 86 -10.83 12.58 14.69
CA PHE A 86 -10.71 13.89 14.06
C PHE A 86 -12.03 14.64 14.21
N THR A 87 -12.01 15.92 14.58
CA THR A 87 -13.20 16.77 14.64
C THR A 87 -13.72 17.09 13.24
N ASP A 88 -12.84 17.10 12.24
CA ASP A 88 -13.17 17.23 10.82
C ASP A 88 -12.37 16.20 10.02
N GLU A 89 -13.06 15.15 9.58
CA GLU A 89 -12.48 13.98 8.88
C GLU A 89 -11.86 14.32 7.52
N LYS A 90 -12.22 15.46 6.91
CA LYS A 90 -11.63 15.87 5.62
C LYS A 90 -10.11 16.08 5.71
N TRP A 91 -9.60 16.47 6.90
CA TRP A 91 -8.19 16.73 7.14
C TRP A 91 -7.35 15.49 7.44
N ARG A 92 -7.99 14.37 7.83
CA ARG A 92 -7.28 13.13 8.16
C ARG A 92 -6.27 12.71 7.09
N PRO A 93 -6.62 12.65 5.78
CA PRO A 93 -5.70 12.19 4.75
C PRO A 93 -4.41 13.01 4.69
N ALA A 94 -4.55 14.32 4.73
CA ALA A 94 -3.42 15.25 4.65
C ALA A 94 -2.56 15.18 5.92
N ILE A 95 -3.17 15.21 7.11
CA ILE A 95 -2.47 15.18 8.40
C ILE A 95 -1.75 13.85 8.61
N GLU A 96 -2.40 12.72 8.36
CA GLU A 96 -1.75 11.41 8.51
C GLU A 96 -0.59 11.24 7.54
N THR A 97 -0.73 11.77 6.31
CA THR A 97 0.35 11.77 5.33
C THR A 97 1.52 12.65 5.76
N PHE A 98 1.24 13.86 6.27
CA PHE A 98 2.25 14.77 6.80
C PHE A 98 3.02 14.19 7.98
N LEU A 99 2.33 13.56 8.91
CA LEU A 99 2.95 12.90 10.07
C LEU A 99 3.84 11.72 9.66
N GLY A 100 3.53 11.02 8.58
CA GLY A 100 4.33 9.91 8.09
C GLY A 100 4.66 8.89 9.18
N ARG A 101 5.93 8.49 9.31
CA ARG A 101 6.37 7.54 10.36
C ARG A 101 6.24 8.05 11.80
N LYS A 102 6.11 9.35 12.01
CA LYS A 102 5.93 9.93 13.37
C LYS A 102 4.68 9.42 14.07
N ARG A 103 3.68 8.93 13.30
CA ARG A 103 2.49 8.27 13.86
C ARG A 103 2.81 7.02 14.68
N TYR A 104 3.94 6.36 14.36
CA TYR A 104 4.40 5.12 15.00
C TYR A 104 5.46 5.37 16.08
N PHE A 105 5.71 6.63 16.46
CA PHE A 105 6.57 6.93 17.58
C PHE A 105 5.91 6.48 18.87
N ILE A 106 6.68 5.85 19.73
CA ILE A 106 6.21 5.26 20.98
C ILE A 106 6.13 6.33 22.04
N ILE A 107 5.00 6.39 22.71
CA ILE A 107 4.73 7.24 23.87
C ILE A 107 4.59 6.32 25.08
N VAL A 108 5.29 6.68 26.13
CA VAL A 108 5.20 6.12 27.48
C VAL A 108 4.93 7.23 28.47
N ASP A 109 4.62 6.93 29.73
CA ASP A 109 4.49 7.94 30.76
C ASP A 109 5.81 8.67 31.00
N ASP A 110 5.76 9.97 31.27
CA ASP A 110 6.90 10.89 31.31
C ASP A 110 8.07 10.36 32.16
N GLU A 111 7.78 9.75 33.30
CA GLU A 111 8.77 9.19 34.22
C GLU A 111 9.57 8.00 33.66
N TYR A 112 9.04 7.33 32.65
CA TYR A 112 9.67 6.15 32.03
C TYR A 112 10.35 6.43 30.68
N CYS A 113 10.32 7.67 30.19
CA CYS A 113 10.97 8.05 28.92
C CYS A 113 12.45 7.64 28.86
N SER A 114 13.21 7.90 29.93
CA SER A 114 14.63 7.55 30.02
C SER A 114 14.85 6.04 30.01
N ILE A 115 13.96 5.28 30.65
CA ILE A 115 14.05 3.81 30.66
C ILE A 115 13.74 3.26 29.27
N ALA A 116 12.68 3.76 28.62
CA ALA A 116 12.34 3.36 27.26
C ALA A 116 13.50 3.64 26.27
N LEU A 117 14.17 4.80 26.40
CA LEU A 117 15.33 5.16 25.60
C LEU A 117 16.51 4.21 25.85
N ASN A 118 16.74 3.79 27.10
CA ASN A 118 17.78 2.82 27.43
C ASN A 118 17.47 1.46 26.77
N VAL A 119 16.22 0.98 26.86
CA VAL A 119 15.80 -0.27 26.20
C VAL A 119 16.02 -0.17 24.68
N LEU A 120 15.66 0.95 24.06
CA LEU A 120 15.88 1.19 22.63
C LEU A 120 17.36 1.03 22.26
N ARG A 121 18.27 1.59 23.06
CA ARG A 121 19.72 1.48 22.85
C ARG A 121 20.26 0.09 23.11
N GLU A 122 19.89 -0.54 24.23
CA GLU A 122 20.32 -1.88 24.63
C GLU A 122 19.92 -2.94 23.59
N LYS A 123 18.69 -2.84 23.07
CA LYS A 123 18.13 -3.78 22.09
C LYS A 123 18.39 -3.36 20.63
N LYS A 124 19.08 -2.24 20.40
CA LYS A 124 19.41 -1.72 19.06
C LYS A 124 18.18 -1.58 18.14
N LEU A 125 17.10 -0.98 18.64
CA LEU A 125 15.85 -0.79 17.91
C LEU A 125 15.95 0.43 16.99
N PHE A 126 16.56 0.27 15.81
CA PHE A 126 16.87 1.38 14.89
C PHE A 126 15.64 1.92 14.12
N SER A 127 14.55 1.15 14.02
CA SER A 127 13.38 1.50 13.21
C SER A 127 12.29 2.26 13.98
N THR A 128 12.48 2.49 15.29
CA THR A 128 11.49 3.18 16.13
C THR A 128 12.09 4.37 16.86
N ASN A 129 11.22 5.23 17.38
CA ASN A 129 11.57 6.39 18.20
C ASN A 129 10.69 6.43 19.44
N ILE A 130 11.27 6.89 20.55
CA ILE A 130 10.57 7.21 21.79
C ILE A 130 10.33 8.71 21.82
N VAL A 131 9.09 9.13 22.08
CA VAL A 131 8.79 10.53 22.32
C VAL A 131 9.26 10.89 23.72
N LEU A 132 10.16 11.85 23.83
CA LEU A 132 10.62 12.41 25.11
C LEU A 132 9.61 13.45 25.60
N SER A 133 8.44 12.97 26.04
CA SER A 133 7.31 13.83 26.39
C SER A 133 7.57 14.69 27.63
N ASP A 134 8.48 14.25 28.50
CA ASP A 134 8.98 14.99 29.66
C ASP A 134 9.82 16.24 29.29
N LYS A 135 10.33 16.30 28.04
CA LYS A 135 11.12 17.44 27.50
C LYS A 135 10.33 18.31 26.55
N LEU A 136 9.11 17.92 26.16
CA LEU A 136 8.30 18.73 25.28
C LEU A 136 7.76 19.96 26.03
N PRO A 137 7.76 21.15 25.39
CA PRO A 137 7.16 22.34 25.99
C PRO A 137 5.66 22.12 26.17
N GLU A 138 5.15 22.64 27.27
CA GLU A 138 3.71 22.74 27.43
C GLU A 138 3.22 23.90 26.53
N SER A 139 2.28 23.59 25.66
CA SER A 139 1.67 24.56 24.76
C SER A 139 0.19 24.26 24.60
N GLU A 140 -0.61 25.30 24.55
CA GLU A 140 -2.01 25.18 24.16
C GLU A 140 -2.12 24.81 22.69
N THR A 141 -3.23 24.19 22.33
CA THR A 141 -3.52 23.87 20.93
C THR A 141 -3.86 25.16 20.20
N ALA A 142 -3.09 25.47 19.17
CA ALA A 142 -3.32 26.67 18.35
C ALA A 142 -4.59 26.51 17.50
N GLU A 143 -5.41 27.54 17.47
CA GLU A 143 -6.60 27.61 16.60
C GLU A 143 -6.20 27.50 15.13
N ASN A 144 -7.05 26.92 14.29
CA ASN A 144 -6.81 26.73 12.85
C ASN A 144 -5.53 25.97 12.49
N SER A 145 -4.91 25.30 13.46
CA SER A 145 -3.75 24.44 13.21
C SER A 145 -4.17 22.99 12.96
N ALA A 146 -3.29 22.21 12.34
CA ALA A 146 -3.50 20.78 12.19
C ALA A 146 -3.61 20.02 13.53
N ALA A 147 -3.15 20.60 14.65
CA ALA A 147 -3.34 20.05 15.98
C ALA A 147 -4.79 20.21 16.49
N SER A 148 -5.51 21.26 16.06
CA SER A 148 -6.84 21.61 16.56
C SER A 148 -7.93 20.59 16.17
N VAL A 149 -7.71 19.90 15.05
CA VAL A 149 -8.67 18.88 14.55
C VAL A 149 -8.46 17.49 15.14
N LEU A 150 -7.45 17.30 16.00
CA LEU A 150 -7.19 16.03 16.67
C LEU A 150 -7.82 15.98 18.05
N ASN A 151 -8.66 14.99 18.33
CA ASN A 151 -9.15 14.72 19.67
C ASN A 151 -8.20 13.75 20.37
N ILE A 152 -7.51 14.23 21.43
CA ILE A 152 -6.49 13.47 22.16
C ILE A 152 -6.68 13.75 23.66
N LYS A 153 -6.92 12.69 24.45
CA LYS A 153 -7.02 12.81 25.92
C LYS A 153 -5.69 12.63 26.64
N ASN A 154 -4.81 11.79 26.08
CA ASN A 154 -3.51 11.53 26.69
C ASN A 154 -2.63 12.79 26.64
N LYS A 155 -2.14 13.25 27.83
CA LYS A 155 -1.39 14.50 27.98
C LYS A 155 -0.08 14.49 27.17
N ALA A 156 0.69 13.40 27.20
CA ALA A 156 1.95 13.28 26.48
C ALA A 156 1.74 13.30 24.95
N ALA A 157 0.71 12.59 24.48
CA ALA A 157 0.32 12.59 23.06
C ALA A 157 -0.18 13.98 22.63
N ARG A 158 -0.91 14.71 23.46
CA ARG A 158 -1.37 16.07 23.16
C ARG A 158 -0.18 17.03 23.03
N LYS A 159 0.77 17.01 23.96
CA LYS A 159 2.01 17.80 23.86
C LYS A 159 2.75 17.50 22.56
N TYR A 160 2.84 16.23 22.20
CA TYR A 160 3.52 15.82 20.97
C TYR A 160 2.76 16.26 19.72
N ALA A 161 1.44 16.15 19.70
CA ALA A 161 0.62 16.68 18.61
C ALA A 161 0.80 18.19 18.45
N ASN A 162 0.75 18.95 19.53
CA ASN A 162 0.94 20.39 19.52
C ASN A 162 2.34 20.77 19.01
N TYR A 163 3.38 20.07 19.47
CA TYR A 163 4.74 20.29 18.99
C TYR A 163 4.89 20.06 17.47
N LEU A 164 4.23 19.04 16.92
CA LEU A 164 4.34 18.72 15.51
C LEU A 164 3.47 19.58 14.60
N LEU A 165 2.30 19.99 15.09
CA LEU A 165 1.19 20.41 14.25
C LEU A 165 0.69 21.84 14.54
N ASN A 166 1.02 22.47 15.68
CA ASN A 166 0.59 23.85 15.97
C ASN A 166 1.10 24.86 14.92
N GLY A 167 2.27 24.61 14.34
CA GLY A 167 2.83 25.45 13.30
C GLY A 167 2.38 25.10 11.88
N ILE A 168 1.37 24.23 11.72
CA ILE A 168 0.82 23.81 10.42
C ILE A 168 -0.62 24.31 10.33
N HIS A 169 -0.83 25.36 9.56
CA HIS A 169 -2.16 25.94 9.32
C HIS A 169 -2.98 25.08 8.38
N LEU A 170 -4.28 24.99 8.62
CA LEU A 170 -5.24 24.32 7.75
C LEU A 170 -5.76 25.35 6.74
N CYS A 171 -5.50 25.15 5.46
CA CYS A 171 -5.85 26.08 4.38
C CYS A 171 -6.82 25.41 3.40
N GLU A 172 -7.88 26.12 3.03
CA GLU A 172 -8.87 25.64 2.05
C GLU A 172 -8.53 26.15 0.63
N THR A 173 -7.76 27.23 0.52
CA THR A 173 -7.39 27.83 -0.75
C THR A 173 -5.87 27.98 -0.89
N GLU A 174 -5.42 28.17 -2.14
CA GLU A 174 -4.00 28.41 -2.44
C GLU A 174 -3.53 29.77 -1.89
N GLU A 175 -4.41 30.77 -1.86
CA GLU A 175 -4.13 32.09 -1.29
C GLU A 175 -3.79 31.97 0.19
N GLU A 176 -4.63 31.27 0.96
CA GLU A 176 -4.36 31.00 2.39
C GLU A 176 -3.05 30.23 2.59
N LEU A 177 -2.75 29.25 1.70
CA LEU A 177 -1.50 28.52 1.74
C LEU A 177 -0.29 29.43 1.55
N HIS A 178 -0.38 30.41 0.63
CA HIS A 178 0.65 31.41 0.37
C HIS A 178 0.88 32.39 1.55
N GLU A 179 -0.15 32.67 2.33
CA GLU A 179 -0.03 33.49 3.55
C GLU A 179 0.74 32.78 4.66
N HIS A 180 0.79 31.44 4.64
CA HIS A 180 1.45 30.62 5.64
C HIS A 180 2.63 29.78 5.11
N PRO A 181 3.65 30.37 4.48
CA PRO A 181 4.72 29.63 3.77
C PRO A 181 5.64 28.85 4.70
N LYS A 182 5.59 29.09 6.02
CA LYS A 182 6.39 28.37 7.02
C LYS A 182 5.78 27.02 7.42
N GLY A 183 4.46 26.89 7.31
CA GLY A 183 3.74 25.69 7.67
C GLY A 183 2.25 25.80 7.37
N ALA A 184 1.79 25.16 6.31
CA ALA A 184 0.38 25.10 5.94
C ALA A 184 0.11 23.82 5.15
N ILE A 185 -1.11 23.32 5.24
CA ILE A 185 -1.54 22.10 4.55
C ILE A 185 -2.96 22.26 3.99
N MET A 186 -3.18 21.74 2.79
CA MET A 186 -4.50 21.64 2.16
C MET A 186 -5.03 20.20 2.21
N VAL A 187 -6.34 20.05 2.02
CA VAL A 187 -7.03 18.75 2.04
C VAL A 187 -6.50 17.78 0.98
N ASP A 188 -6.08 18.28 -0.18
CA ASP A 188 -5.52 17.50 -1.29
C ASP A 188 -4.11 16.99 -1.04
N GLY A 189 -3.47 17.42 0.06
CA GLY A 189 -2.09 17.08 0.41
C GLY A 189 -1.06 18.09 -0.04
N THR A 190 -1.47 19.26 -0.57
CA THR A 190 -0.54 20.34 -0.83
C THR A 190 0.00 20.88 0.49
N LEU A 191 1.31 20.92 0.64
CA LEU A 191 2.03 21.31 1.85
C LEU A 191 2.95 22.48 1.55
N ALA A 192 2.79 23.59 2.26
CA ALA A 192 3.80 24.66 2.34
C ALA A 192 4.60 24.49 3.63
N LYS A 193 5.93 24.44 3.53
CA LYS A 193 6.83 24.32 4.67
C LYS A 193 8.19 24.93 4.35
N SER A 194 8.74 25.70 5.29
CA SER A 194 10.07 26.28 5.12
C SER A 194 10.22 27.06 3.81
N TYR A 195 9.17 27.82 3.42
CA TYR A 195 9.11 28.61 2.18
C TYR A 195 9.18 27.78 0.88
N SER A 196 8.79 26.52 0.94
CA SER A 196 8.65 25.66 -0.23
C SER A 196 7.29 24.99 -0.23
N ALA A 197 6.77 24.68 -1.41
CA ALA A 197 5.52 23.94 -1.56
C ALA A 197 5.76 22.59 -2.24
N SER A 198 5.02 21.57 -1.81
CA SER A 198 5.07 20.23 -2.38
C SER A 198 3.69 19.57 -2.31
N LEU A 199 3.45 18.61 -3.19
CA LEU A 199 2.25 17.77 -3.15
C LEU A 199 2.61 16.41 -2.55
N MET A 200 1.94 16.05 -1.46
CA MET A 200 2.15 14.76 -0.81
C MET A 200 1.24 13.69 -1.43
N GLU A 201 1.78 12.48 -1.62
CA GLU A 201 0.99 11.33 -2.08
C GLU A 201 0.14 10.78 -0.93
N ILE A 202 -1.18 10.99 -1.00
CA ILE A 202 -2.12 10.48 0.01
C ILE A 202 -2.41 9.01 -0.24
N ARG A 203 -1.99 8.14 0.70
CA ARG A 203 -2.21 6.68 0.66
C ARG A 203 -3.23 6.26 1.72
N LYS A 204 -4.51 6.21 1.35
CA LYS A 204 -5.65 5.86 2.24
C LYS A 204 -5.50 4.51 2.93
N THR A 205 -4.81 3.55 2.31
CA THR A 205 -4.55 2.21 2.88
C THR A 205 -3.67 2.23 4.13
N ARG A 206 -3.03 3.36 4.44
CA ARG A 206 -2.09 3.52 5.55
C ARG A 206 -2.62 4.35 6.71
N PHE A 207 -3.89 4.71 6.70
CA PHE A 207 -4.49 5.45 7.83
C PHE A 207 -4.53 4.56 9.07
N CYS A 208 -4.17 5.13 10.22
CA CYS A 208 -4.07 4.39 11.48
C CYS A 208 -4.47 5.20 12.71
N MET A 209 -4.94 6.45 12.54
CA MET A 209 -5.31 7.34 13.63
C MET A 209 -6.83 7.47 13.75
N GLY A 210 -7.35 7.46 14.99
CA GLY A 210 -8.77 7.64 15.28
C GLY A 210 -9.57 6.33 15.35
N SER A 211 -10.69 6.36 16.09
CA SER A 211 -11.55 5.20 16.35
C SER A 211 -12.23 4.61 15.12
N ASP A 212 -12.47 5.43 14.10
CA ASP A 212 -13.13 5.01 12.85
C ASP A 212 -12.17 4.45 11.79
N VAL A 213 -10.88 4.43 12.09
CA VAL A 213 -9.85 3.96 11.15
C VAL A 213 -10.10 2.53 10.69
N ILE A 214 -10.58 1.67 11.59
CA ILE A 214 -10.89 0.28 11.27
C ILE A 214 -11.98 0.21 10.19
N LYS A 215 -13.06 0.99 10.34
CA LYS A 215 -14.14 1.04 9.34
C LYS A 215 -13.65 1.55 7.99
N ILE A 216 -12.82 2.59 8.00
CA ILE A 216 -12.25 3.19 6.78
C ILE A 216 -11.34 2.18 6.09
N GLN A 217 -10.43 1.54 6.84
CA GLN A 217 -9.52 0.53 6.29
C GLN A 217 -10.27 -0.71 5.80
N LEU A 218 -11.29 -1.16 6.54
CA LEU A 218 -12.11 -2.31 6.13
C LEU A 218 -12.83 -2.04 4.82
N LYS A 219 -13.48 -0.88 4.70
CA LYS A 219 -14.14 -0.46 3.45
C LYS A 219 -13.16 -0.40 2.27
N GLN A 220 -11.96 0.13 2.50
CA GLN A 220 -10.94 0.20 1.46
C GLN A 220 -10.44 -1.20 1.08
N ALA A 221 -10.13 -2.05 2.06
CA ALA A 221 -9.67 -3.42 1.82
C ALA A 221 -10.72 -4.27 1.09
N GLN A 222 -12.01 -4.08 1.38
CA GLN A 222 -13.11 -4.71 0.66
C GLN A 222 -13.15 -4.26 -0.80
N LYS A 223 -13.00 -2.96 -1.06
CA LYS A 223 -12.92 -2.42 -2.42
C LYS A 223 -11.72 -2.97 -3.19
N ASP A 224 -10.55 -3.00 -2.56
CA ASP A 224 -9.32 -3.54 -3.16
C ASP A 224 -9.50 -5.04 -3.49
N LYS A 225 -10.20 -5.80 -2.62
CA LYS A 225 -10.54 -7.21 -2.87
C LYS A 225 -11.42 -7.37 -4.10
N GLU A 226 -12.47 -6.54 -4.25
CA GLU A 226 -13.37 -6.58 -5.41
C GLU A 226 -12.61 -6.28 -6.70
N GLU A 227 -11.73 -5.28 -6.69
CA GLU A 227 -10.89 -4.92 -7.84
C GLU A 227 -9.91 -6.05 -8.20
N LEU A 228 -9.27 -6.67 -7.21
CA LEU A 228 -8.38 -7.83 -7.43
C LEU A 228 -9.13 -9.02 -8.03
N ILE A 229 -10.33 -9.32 -7.54
CA ILE A 229 -11.19 -10.40 -8.10
C ILE A 229 -11.54 -10.09 -9.56
N SER A 230 -11.91 -8.85 -9.88
CA SER A 230 -12.20 -8.42 -11.24
C SER A 230 -10.99 -8.61 -12.15
N ASN A 231 -9.82 -8.15 -11.72
CA ASN A 231 -8.56 -8.30 -12.46
C ASN A 231 -8.17 -9.76 -12.67
N ILE A 232 -8.34 -10.61 -11.65
CA ILE A 232 -8.12 -12.07 -11.74
C ILE A 232 -9.02 -12.69 -12.82
N ASN A 233 -10.29 -12.28 -12.89
CA ASN A 233 -11.23 -12.82 -13.88
C ASN A 233 -10.84 -12.40 -15.32
N VAL A 234 -10.45 -11.14 -15.50
CA VAL A 234 -9.96 -10.63 -16.80
C VAL A 234 -8.73 -11.41 -17.26
N VAL A 235 -7.76 -11.65 -16.37
CA VAL A 235 -6.55 -12.42 -16.70
C VAL A 235 -6.90 -13.87 -17.01
N LYS A 236 -7.79 -14.52 -16.25
CA LYS A 236 -8.26 -15.89 -16.53
C LYS A 236 -8.91 -16.01 -17.90
N GLU A 237 -9.83 -15.11 -18.24
CA GLU A 237 -10.46 -15.09 -19.58
C GLU A 237 -9.42 -14.92 -20.70
N SER A 238 -8.44 -14.03 -20.46
CA SER A 238 -7.35 -13.83 -21.41
C SER A 238 -6.48 -15.08 -21.58
N ILE A 239 -6.21 -15.84 -20.52
CA ILE A 239 -5.51 -17.14 -20.57
C ILE A 239 -6.33 -18.13 -21.40
N THR A 240 -7.63 -18.25 -21.12
CA THR A 240 -8.53 -19.15 -21.85
C THR A 240 -8.56 -18.85 -23.35
N LYS A 241 -8.66 -17.57 -23.73
CA LYS A 241 -8.58 -17.16 -25.15
C LYS A 241 -7.23 -17.54 -25.78
N THR A 242 -6.13 -17.34 -25.09
CA THR A 242 -4.80 -17.73 -25.58
C THR A 242 -4.69 -19.25 -25.75
N GLU A 243 -5.26 -20.04 -24.83
CA GLU A 243 -5.30 -21.49 -24.94
C GLU A 243 -6.17 -21.99 -26.11
N GLN A 244 -7.32 -21.36 -26.34
CA GLN A 244 -8.19 -21.65 -27.48
C GLN A 244 -7.48 -21.36 -28.82
N LEU A 245 -6.80 -20.20 -28.94
CA LEU A 245 -6.04 -19.86 -30.14
C LEU A 245 -4.91 -20.86 -30.37
N LYS A 246 -4.18 -21.24 -29.32
CA LYS A 246 -3.15 -22.28 -29.41
C LYS A 246 -3.71 -23.61 -29.92
N GLN A 247 -4.83 -24.08 -29.36
CA GLN A 247 -5.49 -25.32 -29.81
C GLN A 247 -5.94 -25.25 -31.27
N LEU A 248 -6.47 -24.11 -31.71
CA LEU A 248 -6.82 -23.93 -33.12
C LEU A 248 -5.62 -24.08 -34.05
N ILE A 249 -4.45 -23.51 -33.68
CA ILE A 249 -3.23 -23.65 -34.46
C ILE A 249 -2.72 -25.10 -34.45
N GLU A 250 -2.76 -25.79 -33.31
CA GLU A 250 -2.30 -27.17 -33.17
C GLU A 250 -3.20 -28.18 -33.88
N ASN A 251 -4.50 -27.90 -33.99
CA ASN A 251 -5.46 -28.77 -34.71
C ASN A 251 -5.37 -28.67 -36.22
N ILE A 252 -4.62 -27.73 -36.81
CA ILE A 252 -4.37 -27.66 -38.23
C ILE A 252 -3.31 -28.72 -38.60
N ASN A 253 -3.70 -29.68 -39.46
CA ASN A 253 -2.77 -30.69 -39.95
C ASN A 253 -1.90 -30.08 -41.06
N TRP A 254 -0.80 -29.47 -40.67
CA TRP A 254 0.17 -28.83 -41.60
C TRP A 254 0.85 -29.86 -42.50
N ASP A 255 1.04 -31.10 -42.06
CA ASP A 255 1.66 -32.18 -42.83
C ASP A 255 0.72 -32.69 -43.94
N ALA A 256 -0.57 -32.67 -43.75
CA ALA A 256 -1.55 -33.03 -44.78
C ALA A 256 -1.56 -32.02 -45.93
N ALA A 257 -1.32 -30.73 -45.64
CA ALA A 257 -1.21 -29.69 -46.66
C ALA A 257 0.08 -29.85 -47.52
N ASP A 258 1.18 -30.29 -46.91
CA ASP A 258 2.41 -30.62 -47.62
C ASP A 258 2.24 -31.87 -48.54
N TYR A 259 1.53 -32.89 -48.07
CA TYR A 259 1.25 -34.10 -48.79
C TYR A 259 0.38 -33.88 -50.05
N ASP A 260 -0.65 -33.04 -49.93
CA ASP A 260 -1.53 -32.66 -51.06
C ASP A 260 -0.78 -31.80 -52.09
N PHE A 261 0.18 -30.99 -51.69
CA PHE A 261 0.95 -30.12 -52.57
C PHE A 261 1.95 -30.91 -53.40
N ASP A 262 2.66 -31.84 -52.79
CA ASP A 262 3.58 -32.77 -53.45
C ASP A 262 2.85 -33.69 -54.43
N SER A 263 1.64 -34.12 -54.10
CA SER A 263 0.77 -34.91 -54.98
C SER A 263 0.31 -34.10 -56.19
N LEU A 264 -0.02 -32.81 -56.03
CA LEU A 264 -0.39 -31.90 -57.12
C LEU A 264 0.79 -31.54 -58.00
N GLU A 265 1.98 -31.40 -57.45
CA GLU A 265 3.20 -31.10 -58.21
C GLU A 265 3.63 -32.33 -59.04
N ASN A 266 3.51 -33.53 -58.48
CA ASN A 266 3.74 -34.81 -59.19
C ASN A 266 2.75 -35.00 -60.34
N LEU A 267 1.46 -34.67 -60.13
CA LEU A 267 0.42 -34.70 -61.18
C LEU A 267 0.72 -33.69 -62.32
N LYS A 268 1.20 -32.49 -61.99
CA LYS A 268 1.64 -31.48 -62.97
C LYS A 268 2.84 -31.97 -63.81
N VAL A 269 3.76 -32.66 -63.18
CA VAL A 269 4.95 -33.23 -63.92
C VAL A 269 4.52 -34.35 -64.84
N GLN A 270 3.58 -35.19 -64.42
CA GLN A 270 3.04 -36.29 -65.24
C GLN A 270 2.23 -35.77 -66.41
N THR A 271 1.46 -34.69 -66.27
CA THR A 271 0.68 -34.07 -67.37
C THR A 271 1.55 -33.31 -68.40
N LYS A 272 2.72 -32.88 -67.99
CA LYS A 272 3.69 -32.23 -68.91
C LYS A 272 4.55 -33.26 -69.76
N ARG A 273 4.51 -34.55 -69.39
CA ARG A 273 5.22 -35.64 -70.07
C ARG A 273 4.38 -36.43 -71.08
N LYS A 274 3.11 -36.10 -71.19
CA LYS A 274 2.19 -36.52 -72.21
C LYS A 274 2.02 -35.42 -73.28
#